data_3e78a4d0bed9d1bae6b2d7c570ab2a13
#
_entry.id   3e78a4d0bed9d1bae6b2d7c570ab2a13
#
_cell.length_a   1.000
_cell.length_b   1.000
_cell.length_c   1.000
_cell.angle_alpha   90.00
_cell.angle_beta   90.00
_cell.angle_gamma   90.00
#
_symmetry.space_group_name_H-M   'P 1'
#
loop_
_entity.id
_entity.type
_entity.pdbx_description
1 polymer ?
#
loop_
_entity_poly.entity_id
_entity_poly.type
_entity_poly.pdbx_seq_one_letter_code
_entity_poly.pdbx_strand_id
1 'polypeptide(L)'
;MNVTQQLLQTFTPTKKLRASINLGNPILANKDPQSGLPFGVSIDLAKNFAKLLGVELELVVFDSAGKSVEAVTAEKADIGFFAVDPLRGEGIGFTAPYVLIEGAYLVKNDSSMQVNEEVDDVKNKVVVGKGSAYDLFLSRELKHAEIVRAPTSPTVVDVFVKEAYDVAAGVRQQLEADMKRFAGFRLLPGRFMVIQQAMGLPKSYGSEAAELLSEYVEAMKSSGFVAQSLERHGIEGASVAP
;
A
#
# COMPACT_ATOMS: atom_id res chain seq x y z
N MET A 1 13.90 -22.24 -3.23
CA MET A 1 13.33 -21.67 -4.48
C MET A 1 14.19 -22.11 -5.67
N ASN A 2 13.58 -22.72 -6.67
CA ASN A 2 14.26 -23.13 -7.91
C ASN A 2 13.76 -22.25 -9.06
N VAL A 3 14.61 -21.43 -9.63
CA VAL A 3 14.28 -20.52 -10.72
C VAL A 3 14.61 -21.20 -12.05
N THR A 4 13.59 -21.70 -12.74
CA THR A 4 13.77 -22.25 -14.09
C THR A 4 13.99 -21.14 -15.12
N GLN A 5 14.54 -21.48 -16.27
CA GLN A 5 14.73 -20.50 -17.35
C GLN A 5 13.39 -19.93 -17.84
N GLN A 6 12.33 -20.72 -17.82
CA GLN A 6 10.98 -20.29 -18.20
C GLN A 6 10.44 -19.25 -17.19
N LEU A 7 10.57 -19.50 -15.87
CA LEU A 7 10.17 -18.55 -14.84
C LEU A 7 10.98 -17.24 -14.93
N LEU A 8 12.29 -17.36 -15.19
CA LEU A 8 13.13 -16.18 -15.39
C LEU A 8 12.62 -15.34 -16.57
N GLN A 9 12.27 -15.96 -17.71
CA GLN A 9 11.72 -15.24 -18.86
C GLN A 9 10.36 -14.59 -18.56
N THR A 10 9.51 -15.27 -17.77
CA THR A 10 8.21 -14.74 -17.34
C THR A 10 8.39 -13.45 -16.53
N PHE A 11 9.31 -13.44 -15.56
CA PHE A 11 9.57 -12.24 -14.73
C PHE A 11 10.41 -11.17 -15.43
N THR A 12 11.04 -11.50 -16.55
CA THR A 12 11.96 -10.56 -17.24
C THR A 12 11.69 -10.48 -18.75
N PRO A 13 10.47 -10.16 -19.17
CA PRO A 13 10.13 -10.09 -20.59
C PRO A 13 10.93 -9.02 -21.35
N THR A 14 11.45 -8.04 -20.62
CA THR A 14 12.34 -6.97 -21.15
C THR A 14 13.81 -7.16 -20.77
N LYS A 15 14.21 -8.36 -20.32
CA LYS A 15 15.54 -8.71 -19.79
C LYS A 15 15.89 -8.05 -18.44
N LYS A 16 14.95 -7.31 -17.84
CA LYS A 16 15.02 -6.69 -16.52
C LYS A 16 13.78 -7.07 -15.74
N LEU A 17 13.89 -7.07 -14.40
CA LEU A 17 12.72 -7.14 -13.53
C LEU A 17 12.19 -5.73 -13.35
N ARG A 18 10.96 -5.45 -13.81
CA ARG A 18 10.28 -4.17 -13.62
C ARG A 18 9.40 -4.25 -12.37
N ALA A 19 9.72 -3.45 -11.35
CA ALA A 19 8.95 -3.40 -10.11
C ALA A 19 8.13 -2.10 -10.04
N SER A 20 6.82 -2.23 -9.94
CA SER A 20 5.89 -1.11 -9.73
C SER A 20 5.97 -0.63 -8.28
N ILE A 21 6.33 0.63 -8.08
CA ILE A 21 6.53 1.26 -6.78
C ILE A 21 5.52 2.38 -6.57
N ASN A 22 4.72 2.26 -5.52
CA ASN A 22 3.71 3.24 -5.13
C ASN A 22 4.21 4.17 -4.02
N LEU A 23 4.54 5.41 -4.34
CA LEU A 23 4.90 6.45 -3.36
C LEU A 23 3.70 7.04 -2.61
N GLY A 24 2.48 6.68 -3.01
CA GLY A 24 1.26 7.02 -2.26
C GLY A 24 1.10 6.26 -0.94
N ASN A 25 2.01 5.32 -0.65
CA ASN A 25 2.13 4.67 0.67
C ASN A 25 3.54 4.89 1.23
N PRO A 26 3.81 6.06 1.85
CA PRO A 26 5.15 6.44 2.31
C PRO A 26 5.68 5.54 3.44
N ILE A 27 4.84 4.71 4.06
CA ILE A 27 5.26 3.73 5.06
C ILE A 27 6.15 2.64 4.44
N LEU A 28 5.85 2.20 3.21
CA LEU A 28 6.56 1.10 2.56
C LEU A 28 7.45 1.52 1.39
N ALA A 29 7.16 2.69 0.80
CA ALA A 29 7.96 3.27 -0.28
C ALA A 29 7.93 4.79 -0.19
N ASN A 30 9.10 5.41 -0.19
CA ASN A 30 9.26 6.85 -0.12
C ASN A 30 10.33 7.30 -1.11
N LYS A 31 10.55 8.60 -1.21
CA LYS A 31 11.56 9.22 -2.07
C LYS A 31 12.50 10.05 -1.21
N ASP A 32 13.78 9.77 -1.33
CA ASP A 32 14.81 10.54 -0.65
C ASP A 32 14.83 11.99 -1.17
N PRO A 33 14.71 13.00 -0.31
CA PRO A 33 14.59 14.39 -0.73
C PRO A 33 15.87 14.96 -1.36
N GLN A 34 17.02 14.38 -1.09
CA GLN A 34 18.31 14.86 -1.59
C GLN A 34 18.66 14.19 -2.93
N SER A 35 18.64 12.86 -2.98
CA SER A 35 19.00 12.10 -4.17
C SER A 35 17.84 11.92 -5.16
N GLY A 36 16.61 12.07 -4.71
CA GLY A 36 15.42 11.76 -5.49
C GLY A 36 15.18 10.26 -5.72
N LEU A 37 15.98 9.38 -5.12
CA LEU A 37 15.86 7.94 -5.31
C LEU A 37 14.79 7.32 -4.41
N PRO A 38 14.04 6.33 -4.91
CA PRO A 38 13.09 5.59 -4.09
C PRO A 38 13.81 4.72 -3.05
N PHE A 39 13.25 4.66 -1.84
CA PHE A 39 13.71 3.79 -0.75
C PHE A 39 12.51 3.25 0.05
N GLY A 40 12.73 2.24 0.87
CA GLY A 40 11.72 1.63 1.73
C GLY A 40 11.62 0.12 1.55
N VAL A 41 10.71 -0.48 2.31
CA VAL A 41 10.56 -1.95 2.38
C VAL A 41 10.24 -2.56 1.01
N SER A 42 9.36 -1.91 0.22
CA SER A 42 9.03 -2.38 -1.13
C SER A 42 10.25 -2.40 -2.05
N ILE A 43 11.12 -1.39 -1.95
CA ILE A 43 12.34 -1.30 -2.75
C ILE A 43 13.36 -2.35 -2.32
N ASP A 44 13.50 -2.59 -1.01
CA ASP A 44 14.39 -3.62 -0.48
C ASP A 44 13.98 -5.02 -0.95
N LEU A 45 12.68 -5.34 -0.91
CA LEU A 45 12.16 -6.60 -1.44
C LEU A 45 12.37 -6.71 -2.94
N ALA A 46 12.10 -5.66 -3.72
CA ALA A 46 12.34 -5.67 -5.16
C ALA A 46 13.82 -5.92 -5.52
N LYS A 47 14.74 -5.24 -4.83
CA LYS A 47 16.20 -5.43 -4.99
C LYS A 47 16.62 -6.85 -4.65
N ASN A 48 16.12 -7.39 -3.55
CA ASN A 48 16.46 -8.75 -3.12
C ASN A 48 15.92 -9.80 -4.09
N PHE A 49 14.69 -9.62 -4.60
CA PHE A 49 14.11 -10.54 -5.59
C PHE A 49 14.85 -10.48 -6.93
N ALA A 50 15.20 -9.29 -7.42
CA ALA A 50 16.02 -9.14 -8.63
C ALA A 50 17.41 -9.83 -8.48
N LYS A 51 18.03 -9.72 -7.29
CA LYS A 51 19.26 -10.42 -6.96
C LYS A 51 19.09 -11.95 -6.98
N LEU A 52 17.97 -12.46 -6.43
CA LEU A 52 17.63 -13.90 -6.48
C LEU A 52 17.52 -14.40 -7.92
N LEU A 53 16.87 -13.61 -8.80
CA LEU A 53 16.72 -13.91 -10.22
C LEU A 53 18.01 -13.71 -11.01
N GLY A 54 19.03 -13.04 -10.47
CA GLY A 54 20.27 -12.71 -11.15
C GLY A 54 20.13 -11.69 -12.28
N VAL A 55 19.18 -10.75 -12.16
CA VAL A 55 18.84 -9.77 -13.20
C VAL A 55 18.92 -8.34 -12.71
N GLU A 56 18.96 -7.40 -13.65
CA GLU A 56 18.85 -5.97 -13.37
C GLU A 56 17.45 -5.59 -12.93
N LEU A 57 17.35 -4.68 -11.94
CA LEU A 57 16.07 -4.14 -11.46
C LEU A 57 15.80 -2.78 -12.12
N GLU A 58 14.57 -2.62 -12.61
CA GLU A 58 14.00 -1.34 -13.02
C GLU A 58 12.84 -0.96 -12.09
N LEU A 59 12.92 0.21 -11.44
CA LEU A 59 11.84 0.73 -10.61
C LEU A 59 10.91 1.62 -11.45
N VAL A 60 9.65 1.20 -11.59
CA VAL A 60 8.60 1.98 -12.27
C VAL A 60 7.77 2.67 -11.20
N VAL A 61 7.98 3.98 -11.01
CA VAL A 61 7.50 4.73 -9.84
C VAL A 61 6.19 5.46 -10.15
N PHE A 62 5.23 5.37 -9.23
CA PHE A 62 3.92 6.01 -9.30
C PHE A 62 3.62 6.80 -8.02
N ASP A 63 2.78 7.83 -8.15
CA ASP A 63 2.32 8.70 -7.06
C ASP A 63 1.06 8.16 -6.34
N SER A 64 0.44 7.13 -6.89
CA SER A 64 -0.80 6.56 -6.35
C SER A 64 -0.90 5.04 -6.53
N ALA A 65 -1.65 4.39 -5.62
CA ALA A 65 -1.87 2.95 -5.65
C ALA A 65 -2.60 2.50 -6.93
N GLY A 66 -3.60 3.24 -7.39
CA GLY A 66 -4.36 2.89 -8.60
C GLY A 66 -3.48 2.79 -9.84
N LYS A 67 -2.60 3.78 -10.08
CA LYS A 67 -1.66 3.77 -11.20
C LYS A 67 -0.66 2.61 -11.12
N SER A 68 -0.18 2.32 -9.91
CA SER A 68 0.73 1.21 -9.65
C SER A 68 0.07 -0.15 -9.94
N VAL A 69 -1.20 -0.33 -9.54
CA VAL A 69 -2.02 -1.51 -9.86
C VAL A 69 -2.23 -1.65 -11.36
N GLU A 70 -2.63 -0.56 -12.02
CA GLU A 70 -2.86 -0.55 -13.47
C GLU A 70 -1.60 -0.96 -14.26
N ALA A 71 -0.43 -0.50 -13.83
CA ALA A 71 0.83 -0.84 -14.49
C ALA A 71 1.14 -2.35 -14.45
N VAL A 72 0.88 -3.03 -13.32
CA VAL A 72 1.07 -4.49 -13.22
C VAL A 72 -0.03 -5.22 -13.97
N THR A 73 -1.29 -4.82 -13.84
CA THR A 73 -2.41 -5.45 -14.56
C THR A 73 -2.24 -5.35 -16.08
N ALA A 74 -1.65 -4.26 -16.58
CA ALA A 74 -1.36 -4.05 -17.99
C ALA A 74 0.03 -4.56 -18.44
N GLU A 75 0.72 -5.35 -17.61
CA GLU A 75 2.06 -5.92 -17.87
C GLU A 75 3.14 -4.87 -18.20
N LYS A 76 2.94 -3.62 -17.75
CA LYS A 76 3.95 -2.56 -17.82
C LYS A 76 4.97 -2.66 -16.68
N ALA A 77 4.69 -3.48 -15.68
CA ALA A 77 5.59 -3.91 -14.62
C ALA A 77 5.34 -5.38 -14.31
N ASP A 78 6.36 -6.09 -13.84
CA ASP A 78 6.35 -7.54 -13.67
C ASP A 78 5.95 -7.96 -12.26
N ILE A 79 6.23 -7.11 -11.29
CA ILE A 79 5.82 -7.25 -9.89
C ILE A 79 5.38 -5.90 -9.33
N GLY A 80 4.65 -5.94 -8.21
CA GLY A 80 4.31 -4.74 -7.45
C GLY A 80 3.99 -5.06 -5.99
N PHE A 81 3.65 -4.02 -5.23
CA PHE A 81 3.44 -4.07 -3.79
C PHE A 81 2.10 -3.42 -3.46
N PHE A 82 1.13 -4.22 -3.05
CA PHE A 82 -0.26 -3.81 -2.97
C PHE A 82 -0.95 -4.30 -1.71
N ALA A 83 -1.91 -3.53 -1.23
CA ALA A 83 -2.92 -4.09 -0.35
C ALA A 83 -3.76 -5.11 -1.10
N VAL A 84 -3.96 -6.27 -0.49
CA VAL A 84 -4.88 -7.29 -1.00
C VAL A 84 -6.30 -6.71 -1.05
N ASP A 85 -6.94 -6.78 -2.20
CA ASP A 85 -8.29 -6.30 -2.43
C ASP A 85 -8.96 -7.11 -3.55
N PRO A 86 -10.26 -7.48 -3.42
CA PRO A 86 -10.96 -8.27 -4.43
C PRO A 86 -10.94 -7.67 -5.85
N LEU A 87 -11.14 -6.36 -5.97
CA LEU A 87 -11.13 -5.66 -7.27
C LEU A 87 -9.73 -5.72 -7.92
N ARG A 88 -8.68 -5.53 -7.13
CA ARG A 88 -7.30 -5.65 -7.62
C ARG A 88 -6.96 -7.09 -8.02
N GLY A 89 -7.52 -8.08 -7.32
CA GLY A 89 -7.36 -9.51 -7.59
C GLY A 89 -7.98 -9.99 -8.90
N GLU A 90 -8.74 -9.17 -9.61
CA GLU A 90 -9.19 -9.48 -10.96
C GLU A 90 -8.01 -9.57 -11.94
N GLY A 91 -7.03 -8.67 -11.84
CA GLY A 91 -5.85 -8.60 -12.72
C GLY A 91 -4.52 -8.99 -12.06
N ILE A 92 -4.46 -9.07 -10.73
CA ILE A 92 -3.24 -9.34 -9.97
C ILE A 92 -3.35 -10.66 -9.23
N GLY A 93 -2.33 -11.52 -9.37
CA GLY A 93 -2.08 -12.65 -8.50
C GLY A 93 -1.31 -12.17 -7.26
N PHE A 94 -1.90 -12.31 -6.07
CA PHE A 94 -1.27 -11.91 -4.80
C PHE A 94 -0.55 -13.07 -4.12
N THR A 95 0.55 -12.75 -3.46
CA THR A 95 1.14 -13.60 -2.41
C THR A 95 0.33 -13.50 -1.12
N ALA A 96 0.67 -14.29 -0.10
CA ALA A 96 0.31 -13.96 1.27
C ALA A 96 0.87 -12.56 1.65
N PRO A 97 0.26 -11.85 2.60
CA PRO A 97 0.76 -10.54 3.02
C PRO A 97 2.13 -10.67 3.70
N TYR A 98 2.99 -9.67 3.48
CA TYR A 98 4.28 -9.57 4.16
C TYR A 98 4.26 -8.56 5.32
N VAL A 99 3.36 -7.58 5.26
CA VAL A 99 3.18 -6.53 6.29
C VAL A 99 1.71 -6.24 6.50
N LEU A 100 1.33 -5.98 7.76
CA LEU A 100 0.02 -5.52 8.17
C LEU A 100 0.12 -4.06 8.63
N ILE A 101 -0.80 -3.22 8.14
CA ILE A 101 -0.92 -1.80 8.47
C ILE A 101 -2.37 -1.52 8.89
N GLU A 102 -2.61 -0.52 9.73
CA GLU A 102 -3.95 -0.17 10.18
C GLU A 102 -4.53 1.03 9.42
N GLY A 103 -5.79 0.92 9.02
CA GLY A 103 -6.62 2.04 8.60
C GLY A 103 -7.31 2.68 9.79
N ALA A 104 -7.22 4.02 9.91
CA ALA A 104 -7.81 4.80 10.98
C ALA A 104 -8.58 6.00 10.44
N TYR A 105 -9.45 6.57 11.28
CA TYR A 105 -10.15 7.81 11.02
C TYR A 105 -9.57 8.96 11.82
N LEU A 106 -9.45 10.11 11.19
CA LEU A 106 -9.09 11.40 11.78
C LEU A 106 -10.32 12.30 11.79
N VAL A 107 -10.60 12.90 12.92
CA VAL A 107 -11.72 13.85 13.11
C VAL A 107 -11.23 15.12 13.83
N LYS A 108 -12.04 16.18 13.85
CA LYS A 108 -11.78 17.36 14.65
C LYS A 108 -11.82 17.03 16.14
N ASN A 109 -11.05 17.72 16.97
CA ASN A 109 -11.04 17.49 18.43
C ASN A 109 -12.41 17.70 19.07
N ASP A 110 -13.19 18.65 18.55
CA ASP A 110 -14.55 18.99 19.00
C ASP A 110 -15.64 18.14 18.34
N SER A 111 -15.27 17.18 17.48
CA SER A 111 -16.23 16.24 16.88
C SER A 111 -16.95 15.43 17.96
N SER A 112 -18.26 15.26 17.80
CA SER A 112 -19.07 14.38 18.67
C SER A 112 -18.77 12.90 18.49
N MET A 113 -18.17 12.50 17.35
CA MET A 113 -17.85 11.10 17.04
C MET A 113 -16.79 10.56 18.02
N GLN A 114 -17.09 9.45 18.68
CA GLN A 114 -16.21 8.80 19.66
C GLN A 114 -15.71 7.42 19.22
N VAL A 115 -16.45 6.77 18.31
CA VAL A 115 -16.15 5.42 17.81
C VAL A 115 -16.30 5.36 16.28
N ASN A 116 -15.67 4.35 15.67
CA ASN A 116 -15.63 4.21 14.20
C ASN A 116 -17.01 4.01 13.57
N GLU A 117 -17.93 3.38 14.29
CA GLU A 117 -19.31 3.08 13.86
C GLU A 117 -20.13 4.35 13.61
N GLU A 118 -19.80 5.46 14.27
CA GLU A 118 -20.49 6.74 14.12
C GLU A 118 -20.09 7.49 12.83
N VAL A 119 -19.09 7.01 12.12
CA VAL A 119 -18.62 7.63 10.87
C VAL A 119 -19.64 7.45 9.76
N ASP A 120 -20.34 6.30 9.69
CA ASP A 120 -21.30 6.01 8.63
C ASP A 120 -22.68 6.66 8.88
N ASP A 121 -22.70 7.96 8.85
CA ASP A 121 -23.91 8.80 8.99
C ASP A 121 -24.08 9.67 7.73
N VAL A 122 -25.34 9.84 7.28
CA VAL A 122 -25.71 10.59 6.05
C VAL A 122 -25.20 12.04 6.05
N LYS A 123 -24.95 12.63 7.22
CA LYS A 123 -24.41 13.99 7.35
C LYS A 123 -22.89 14.06 7.19
N ASN A 124 -22.17 12.92 7.28
CA ASN A 124 -20.72 12.90 7.27
C ASN A 124 -20.14 12.79 5.87
N LYS A 125 -19.10 13.55 5.62
CA LYS A 125 -18.24 13.43 4.44
C LYS A 125 -16.89 12.87 4.84
N VAL A 126 -16.57 11.69 4.26
CA VAL A 126 -15.34 10.94 4.55
C VAL A 126 -14.35 11.10 3.40
N VAL A 127 -13.24 11.77 3.67
CA VAL A 127 -12.18 11.99 2.67
C VAL A 127 -11.27 10.76 2.61
N VAL A 128 -11.07 10.22 1.41
CA VAL A 128 -10.18 9.08 1.14
C VAL A 128 -9.21 9.41 0.00
N GLY A 129 -8.09 8.72 -0.07
CA GLY A 129 -7.19 8.82 -1.24
C GLY A 129 -7.72 7.98 -2.39
N LYS A 130 -7.96 8.58 -3.54
CA LYS A 130 -8.51 7.91 -4.72
C LYS A 130 -7.74 6.63 -5.09
N GLY A 131 -8.46 5.50 -5.15
CA GLY A 131 -7.91 4.19 -5.50
C GLY A 131 -7.02 3.56 -4.43
N SER A 132 -6.96 4.12 -3.21
CA SER A 132 -6.27 3.53 -2.08
C SER A 132 -7.00 2.27 -1.57
N ALA A 133 -6.33 1.46 -0.74
CA ALA A 133 -6.96 0.29 -0.12
C ALA A 133 -8.19 0.66 0.70
N TYR A 134 -8.10 1.75 1.45
CA TYR A 134 -9.19 2.22 2.29
C TYR A 134 -10.30 2.92 1.48
N ASP A 135 -10.02 3.53 0.32
CA ASP A 135 -11.08 3.97 -0.61
C ASP A 135 -11.89 2.78 -1.10
N LEU A 136 -11.22 1.73 -1.59
CA LEU A 136 -11.90 0.52 -2.07
C LEU A 136 -12.70 -0.18 -0.97
N PHE A 137 -12.13 -0.29 0.23
CA PHE A 137 -12.79 -0.89 1.38
C PHE A 137 -14.02 -0.07 1.81
N LEU A 138 -13.85 1.22 2.07
CA LEU A 138 -14.93 2.09 2.56
C LEU A 138 -16.03 2.29 1.52
N SER A 139 -15.72 2.24 0.22
CA SER A 139 -16.72 2.27 -0.84
C SER A 139 -17.66 1.06 -0.82
N ARG A 140 -17.24 -0.05 -0.21
CA ARG A 140 -18.09 -1.25 0.00
C ARG A 140 -18.80 -1.23 1.34
N GLU A 141 -18.13 -0.70 2.38
CA GLU A 141 -18.61 -0.80 3.78
C GLU A 141 -19.54 0.33 4.18
N LEU A 142 -19.22 1.59 3.85
CA LEU A 142 -20.05 2.74 4.18
C LEU A 142 -21.34 2.72 3.34
N LYS A 143 -22.48 2.91 4.01
CA LYS A 143 -23.82 2.87 3.39
C LYS A 143 -24.49 4.23 3.36
N HIS A 144 -24.11 5.12 4.27
CA HIS A 144 -24.79 6.39 4.51
C HIS A 144 -23.88 7.60 4.28
N ALA A 145 -22.63 7.54 4.75
CA ALA A 145 -21.67 8.63 4.61
C ALA A 145 -21.25 8.86 3.16
N GLU A 146 -21.07 10.12 2.78
CA GLU A 146 -20.56 10.50 1.47
C GLU A 146 -19.03 10.32 1.40
N ILE A 147 -18.53 9.58 0.42
CA ILE A 147 -17.09 9.44 0.18
C ILE A 147 -16.60 10.53 -0.75
N VAL A 148 -15.66 11.34 -0.26
CA VAL A 148 -14.94 12.37 -1.01
C VAL A 148 -13.53 11.87 -1.33
N ARG A 149 -13.12 11.94 -2.59
CA ARG A 149 -11.82 11.42 -3.03
C ARG A 149 -10.79 12.52 -3.24
N ALA A 150 -9.79 12.56 -2.37
CA ALA A 150 -8.57 13.34 -2.61
C ALA A 150 -7.76 12.71 -3.76
N PRO A 151 -6.97 13.49 -4.51
CA PRO A 151 -6.22 12.97 -5.67
C PRO A 151 -5.27 11.83 -5.33
N THR A 152 -4.61 11.88 -4.16
CA THR A 152 -3.67 10.87 -3.67
C THR A 152 -3.83 10.69 -2.15
N SER A 153 -3.32 9.58 -1.60
CA SER A 153 -3.35 9.34 -0.15
C SER A 153 -2.63 10.44 0.67
N PRO A 154 -1.44 10.93 0.26
CA PRO A 154 -0.77 12.01 0.99
C PRO A 154 -1.54 13.34 1.02
N THR A 155 -2.52 13.56 0.14
CA THR A 155 -3.31 14.80 0.09
C THR A 155 -4.64 14.73 0.83
N VAL A 156 -4.95 13.60 1.46
CA VAL A 156 -6.24 13.37 2.14
C VAL A 156 -6.49 14.42 3.23
N VAL A 157 -5.52 14.62 4.13
CA VAL A 157 -5.70 15.56 5.26
C VAL A 157 -5.69 17.01 4.78
N ASP A 158 -4.93 17.35 3.74
CA ASP A 158 -4.96 18.69 3.15
C ASP A 158 -6.36 19.03 2.60
N VAL A 159 -7.00 18.09 1.89
CA VAL A 159 -8.38 18.25 1.38
C VAL A 159 -9.38 18.30 2.53
N PHE A 160 -9.26 17.41 3.51
CA PHE A 160 -10.11 17.38 4.70
C PHE A 160 -10.11 18.72 5.46
N VAL A 161 -8.92 19.30 5.69
CA VAL A 161 -8.75 20.57 6.38
C VAL A 161 -9.27 21.74 5.55
N LYS A 162 -8.86 21.80 4.27
CA LYS A 162 -9.20 22.91 3.37
C LYS A 162 -10.71 23.06 3.17
N GLU A 163 -11.40 21.95 2.98
CA GLU A 163 -12.84 21.91 2.68
C GLU A 163 -13.69 21.75 3.96
N ALA A 164 -13.05 21.70 5.15
CA ALA A 164 -13.68 21.55 6.45
C ALA A 164 -14.60 20.32 6.57
N TYR A 165 -14.28 19.22 5.91
CA TYR A 165 -15.04 17.97 5.97
C TYR A 165 -15.06 17.33 7.36
N ASP A 166 -15.81 16.24 7.54
CA ASP A 166 -16.11 15.70 8.87
C ASP A 166 -15.06 14.65 9.30
N VAL A 167 -14.60 13.81 8.36
CA VAL A 167 -13.70 12.69 8.61
C VAL A 167 -12.63 12.58 7.52
N ALA A 168 -11.38 12.32 7.91
CA ALA A 168 -10.36 11.85 7.00
C ALA A 168 -10.03 10.38 7.31
N ALA A 169 -10.01 9.52 6.30
CA ALA A 169 -9.62 8.13 6.43
C ALA A 169 -8.24 7.90 5.80
N GLY A 170 -7.40 7.12 6.44
CA GLY A 170 -6.05 6.87 5.93
C GLY A 170 -5.30 5.78 6.69
N VAL A 171 -4.07 5.53 6.27
CA VAL A 171 -3.12 4.74 7.04
C VAL A 171 -2.81 5.49 8.34
N ARG A 172 -2.90 4.81 9.49
CA ARG A 172 -2.73 5.40 10.82
C ARG A 172 -1.48 6.28 10.91
N GLN A 173 -0.32 5.77 10.53
CA GLN A 173 0.96 6.47 10.63
C GLN A 173 1.00 7.75 9.77
N GLN A 174 0.34 7.71 8.60
CA GLN A 174 0.22 8.91 7.76
C GLN A 174 -0.64 9.97 8.44
N LEU A 175 -1.77 9.58 9.02
CA LEU A 175 -2.63 10.50 9.76
C LEU A 175 -1.93 11.07 11.00
N GLU A 176 -1.15 10.26 11.72
CA GLU A 176 -0.33 10.71 12.87
C GLU A 176 0.76 11.71 12.45
N ALA A 177 1.39 11.50 11.29
CA ALA A 177 2.33 12.45 10.73
C ALA A 177 1.64 13.77 10.32
N ASP A 178 0.44 13.70 9.73
CA ASP A 178 -0.34 14.86 9.34
C ASP A 178 -0.87 15.65 10.56
N MET A 179 -1.20 14.99 11.68
CA MET A 179 -1.55 15.65 12.93
C MET A 179 -0.41 16.53 13.49
N LYS A 180 0.85 16.28 13.11
CA LYS A 180 1.98 17.16 13.46
C LYS A 180 2.02 18.42 12.58
N ARG A 181 1.43 18.36 11.39
CA ARG A 181 1.31 19.49 10.44
C ARG A 181 0.08 20.36 10.74
N PHE A 182 -0.99 19.74 11.20
CA PHE A 182 -2.29 20.36 11.43
C PHE A 182 -2.76 20.13 12.87
N ALA A 183 -2.92 21.20 13.65
CA ALA A 183 -3.44 21.11 15.00
C ALA A 183 -4.98 21.03 15.02
N GLY A 184 -5.54 20.52 16.11
CA GLY A 184 -7.00 20.51 16.32
C GLY A 184 -7.71 19.25 15.85
N PHE A 185 -6.97 18.16 15.61
CA PHE A 185 -7.50 16.87 15.17
C PHE A 185 -7.06 15.74 16.10
N ARG A 186 -7.84 14.66 16.10
CA ARG A 186 -7.56 13.41 16.82
C ARG A 186 -7.94 12.20 15.99
N LEU A 187 -7.30 11.07 16.24
CA LEU A 187 -7.74 9.80 15.72
C LEU A 187 -8.94 9.27 16.52
N LEU A 188 -9.87 8.61 15.85
CA LEU A 188 -10.83 7.75 16.53
C LEU A 188 -10.11 6.51 17.11
N PRO A 189 -10.61 5.95 18.23
CA PRO A 189 -10.02 4.76 18.84
C PRO A 189 -10.06 3.53 17.90
N GLY A 190 -9.08 2.66 18.03
CA GLY A 190 -9.03 1.42 17.24
C GLY A 190 -8.73 1.66 15.76
N ARG A 191 -9.18 0.73 14.94
CA ARG A 191 -8.99 0.72 13.48
C ARG A 191 -10.29 0.33 12.78
N PHE A 192 -10.53 0.85 11.58
CA PHE A 192 -11.67 0.39 10.78
C PHE A 192 -11.31 -0.78 9.85
N MET A 193 -10.03 -0.96 9.51
CA MET A 193 -9.55 -2.10 8.73
C MET A 193 -8.10 -2.45 9.03
N VAL A 194 -7.72 -3.69 8.73
CA VAL A 194 -6.32 -4.12 8.58
C VAL A 194 -5.99 -4.15 7.10
N ILE A 195 -4.97 -3.42 6.70
CA ILE A 195 -4.46 -3.39 5.34
C ILE A 195 -3.39 -4.46 5.21
N GLN A 196 -3.67 -5.51 4.47
CA GLN A 196 -2.77 -6.63 4.21
C GLN A 196 -1.91 -6.31 3.00
N GLN A 197 -0.66 -5.95 3.19
CA GLN A 197 0.28 -5.63 2.12
C GLN A 197 0.97 -6.88 1.61
N ALA A 198 0.78 -7.18 0.32
CA ALA A 198 1.33 -8.33 -0.37
C ALA A 198 2.18 -7.92 -1.57
N MET A 199 3.03 -8.81 -2.06
CA MET A 199 3.55 -8.71 -3.41
C MET A 199 2.51 -9.23 -4.40
N GLY A 200 2.56 -8.73 -5.62
CA GLY A 200 1.67 -9.16 -6.69
C GLY A 200 2.37 -9.14 -8.03
N LEU A 201 1.85 -9.93 -8.94
CA LEU A 201 2.29 -10.06 -10.33
C LEU A 201 1.07 -10.08 -11.27
N PRO A 202 1.24 -9.85 -12.58
CA PRO A 202 0.15 -10.02 -13.53
C PRO A 202 -0.44 -11.42 -13.44
N LYS A 203 -1.76 -11.53 -13.36
CA LYS A 203 -2.43 -12.83 -13.25
C LYS A 203 -2.16 -13.74 -14.45
N SER A 204 -1.86 -13.15 -15.60
CA SER A 204 -1.45 -13.82 -16.83
C SER A 204 -0.11 -14.56 -16.74
N TYR A 205 0.75 -14.24 -15.74
CA TYR A 205 2.04 -14.93 -15.55
C TYR A 205 1.90 -16.38 -15.05
N GLY A 206 0.70 -16.75 -14.59
CA GLY A 206 0.34 -18.13 -14.24
C GLY A 206 0.73 -18.55 -12.84
N SER A 207 0.35 -19.79 -12.49
CA SER A 207 0.48 -20.32 -11.12
C SER A 207 1.93 -20.54 -10.71
N GLU A 208 2.80 -21.01 -11.60
CA GLU A 208 4.22 -21.26 -11.27
C GLU A 208 4.96 -19.99 -10.87
N ALA A 209 4.68 -18.87 -11.56
CA ALA A 209 5.25 -17.58 -11.21
C ALA A 209 4.68 -17.07 -9.87
N ALA A 210 3.38 -17.27 -9.64
CA ALA A 210 2.73 -16.90 -8.38
C ALA A 210 3.27 -17.73 -7.20
N GLU A 211 3.52 -19.01 -7.39
CA GLU A 211 4.12 -19.89 -6.39
C GLU A 211 5.55 -19.45 -6.04
N LEU A 212 6.40 -19.19 -7.05
CA LEU A 212 7.77 -18.71 -6.81
C LEU A 212 7.77 -17.40 -6.02
N LEU A 213 6.90 -16.44 -6.39
CA LEU A 213 6.82 -15.15 -5.67
C LEU A 213 6.29 -15.36 -4.25
N SER A 214 5.36 -16.29 -4.04
CA SER A 214 4.83 -16.64 -2.71
C SER A 214 5.90 -17.30 -1.84
N GLU A 215 6.65 -18.27 -2.37
CA GLU A 215 7.80 -18.88 -1.67
C GLU A 215 8.84 -17.81 -1.29
N TYR A 216 9.08 -16.85 -2.18
CA TYR A 216 9.99 -15.74 -1.92
C TYR A 216 9.51 -14.89 -0.73
N VAL A 217 8.23 -14.51 -0.70
CA VAL A 217 7.67 -13.69 0.39
C VAL A 217 7.75 -14.43 1.72
N GLU A 218 7.40 -15.71 1.77
CA GLU A 218 7.50 -16.52 2.99
C GLU A 218 8.96 -16.66 3.47
N ALA A 219 9.91 -16.81 2.56
CA ALA A 219 11.33 -16.82 2.90
C ALA A 219 11.80 -15.47 3.46
N MET A 220 11.31 -14.34 2.94
CA MET A 220 11.66 -13.01 3.44
C MET A 220 11.04 -12.73 4.81
N LYS A 221 9.85 -13.25 5.10
CA LYS A 221 9.25 -13.18 6.43
C LYS A 221 10.03 -14.04 7.43
N SER A 222 10.22 -15.31 7.12
CA SER A 222 10.85 -16.29 8.03
C SER A 222 12.33 -16.01 8.31
N SER A 223 13.06 -15.43 7.36
CA SER A 223 14.46 -15.03 7.57
C SER A 223 14.62 -13.75 8.41
N GLY A 224 13.52 -13.06 8.73
CA GLY A 224 13.55 -11.77 9.41
C GLY A 224 13.90 -10.58 8.50
N PHE A 225 14.03 -10.80 7.18
CA PHE A 225 14.37 -9.72 6.23
C PHE A 225 13.35 -8.59 6.27
N VAL A 226 12.03 -8.93 6.30
CA VAL A 226 10.96 -7.92 6.35
C VAL A 226 11.03 -7.13 7.65
N ALA A 227 11.23 -7.79 8.81
CA ALA A 227 11.36 -7.13 10.10
C ALA A 227 12.55 -6.17 10.14
N GLN A 228 13.71 -6.62 9.67
CA GLN A 228 14.93 -5.79 9.57
C GLN A 228 14.77 -4.62 8.61
N SER A 229 14.00 -4.79 7.52
CA SER A 229 13.73 -3.70 6.59
C SER A 229 12.81 -2.65 7.21
N LEU A 230 11.74 -3.05 7.93
CA LEU A 230 10.90 -2.13 8.69
C LEU A 230 11.73 -1.33 9.71
N GLU A 231 12.58 -1.99 10.49
CA GLU A 231 13.46 -1.36 11.48
C GLU A 231 14.44 -0.37 10.82
N ARG A 232 15.12 -0.79 9.74
CA ARG A 232 16.09 0.05 8.99
C ARG A 232 15.46 1.35 8.49
N HIS A 233 14.20 1.29 8.09
CA HIS A 233 13.47 2.45 7.60
C HIS A 233 12.70 3.20 8.71
N GLY A 234 12.85 2.80 9.98
CA GLY A 234 12.21 3.45 11.13
C GLY A 234 10.68 3.38 11.09
N ILE A 235 10.12 2.29 10.55
CA ILE A 235 8.67 2.12 10.42
C ILE A 235 8.09 1.57 11.72
N GLU A 236 7.31 2.41 12.39
CA GLU A 236 6.55 2.04 13.59
C GLU A 236 5.09 1.74 13.25
N GLY A 237 4.42 0.92 14.07
CA GLY A 237 2.99 0.60 13.94
C GLY A 237 2.61 -0.30 12.75
N ALA A 238 3.58 -0.74 11.95
CA ALA A 238 3.42 -1.82 10.99
C ALA A 238 4.00 -3.11 11.59
N SER A 239 3.40 -4.25 11.28
CA SER A 239 3.88 -5.56 11.74
C SER A 239 4.13 -6.50 10.57
N VAL A 240 5.11 -7.39 10.72
CA VAL A 240 5.28 -8.50 9.78
C VAL A 240 4.02 -9.37 9.86
N ALA A 241 3.49 -9.74 8.71
CA ALA A 241 2.35 -10.66 8.65
C ALA A 241 2.76 -12.07 9.11
N PRO A 242 1.84 -12.86 9.69
CA PRO A 242 2.10 -14.22 10.13
C PRO A 242 2.42 -15.18 8.98
#